data_5af4c052b05d939e971d8c01c4f5486f
#
_entry.id   5af4c052b05d939e971d8c01c4f5486f
#
_cell.length_a   1.000
_cell.length_b   1.000
_cell.length_c   1.000
_cell.angle_alpha   90.00
_cell.angle_beta   90.00
_cell.angle_gamma   90.00
#
_symmetry.space_group_name_H-M   'P 1'
#
loop_
_entity.id
_entity.type
_entity.pdbx_description
1 polymer ?
#
loop_
_entity_poly.entity_id
_entity_poly.type
_entity_poly.pdbx_seq_one_letter_code
_entity_poly.pdbx_strand_id
1 'polypeptide(L)'
;MEIGALSETNDNSSNIYNAGFDPSKAYNPFSQAVRLNRSKGVTSTVHIPGASGYFSGLLSHTKINNGWKQKKQGPLAVLTSYGQSRADSRAAELQFMSDLFDFVRSRPEDKANYETDNIQFFFGTQNDYQFTNRDLLAIRKLLNNELPLVVRVNKATDILNVIKFADSEGIKLILWEANEAHMVADEIAKAGVSVVLDPLNNIPGSFDSLNATMRM
;
A
#
# COMPACT_ATOMS: atom_id res chain seq x y z
N MET A 1 0.91 -5.32 -13.12
CA MET A 1 -0.01 -5.05 -14.24
C MET A 1 -1.42 -5.01 -13.66
N GLU A 2 -2.07 -3.88 -13.79
CA GLU A 2 -3.44 -3.66 -13.35
C GLU A 2 -4.40 -4.15 -14.43
N ILE A 3 -5.28 -5.09 -14.09
CA ILE A 3 -6.20 -5.71 -15.03
C ILE A 3 -7.59 -5.75 -14.39
N GLY A 4 -8.62 -5.42 -15.13
CA GLY A 4 -10.00 -5.46 -14.67
C GLY A 4 -10.56 -4.10 -14.33
N ALA A 5 -11.02 -3.86 -13.10
CA ALA A 5 -11.72 -2.63 -12.70
C ALA A 5 -11.03 -1.33 -13.12
N LEU A 6 -9.72 -1.30 -13.10
CA LEU A 6 -8.92 -0.08 -13.28
C LEU A 6 -8.87 0.45 -14.70
N SER A 7 -8.98 -0.42 -15.70
CA SER A 7 -8.90 0.00 -17.11
C SER A 7 -10.22 0.54 -17.65
N GLU A 8 -11.33 0.31 -16.96
CA GLU A 8 -12.66 0.60 -17.49
C GLU A 8 -13.46 1.61 -16.64
N THR A 9 -13.25 1.63 -15.32
CA THR A 9 -14.16 2.35 -14.41
C THR A 9 -13.49 3.24 -13.38
N ASN A 10 -12.16 3.24 -13.28
CA ASN A 10 -11.40 3.99 -12.27
C ASN A 10 -11.81 3.66 -10.81
N ASP A 11 -12.22 2.42 -10.56
CA ASP A 11 -12.76 1.94 -9.28
C ASP A 11 -11.68 1.58 -8.24
N ASN A 12 -10.43 2.04 -8.44
CA ASN A 12 -9.31 1.77 -7.54
C ASN A 12 -9.07 2.87 -6.50
N SER A 13 -9.85 3.95 -6.53
CA SER A 13 -9.65 5.10 -5.64
C SER A 13 -10.78 5.28 -4.64
N SER A 14 -10.47 5.89 -3.51
CA SER A 14 -11.43 6.27 -2.48
C SER A 14 -10.95 7.52 -1.76
N ASN A 15 -11.89 8.43 -1.48
CA ASN A 15 -11.66 9.60 -0.61
C ASN A 15 -12.19 9.36 0.82
N ILE A 16 -12.85 8.21 1.06
CA ILE A 16 -13.49 7.89 2.34
C ILE A 16 -12.67 6.87 3.12
N TYR A 17 -12.14 5.87 2.41
CA TYR A 17 -11.39 4.75 3.00
C TYR A 17 -9.89 4.94 2.84
N ASN A 18 -9.15 4.39 3.79
CA ASN A 18 -7.69 4.37 3.83
C ASN A 18 -7.17 2.91 3.79
N ALA A 19 -6.49 2.47 4.83
CA ALA A 19 -5.84 1.15 4.93
C ALA A 19 -6.76 -0.05 4.65
N GLY A 20 -8.06 0.07 4.93
CA GLY A 20 -9.06 -0.98 4.73
C GLY A 20 -9.73 -0.98 3.35
N PHE A 21 -9.35 -0.09 2.45
CA PHE A 21 -9.90 -0.04 1.09
C PHE A 21 -9.43 -1.24 0.25
N ASP A 22 -10.38 -2.01 -0.29
CA ASP A 22 -10.11 -3.20 -1.11
C ASP A 22 -10.69 -3.03 -2.53
N PRO A 23 -9.85 -2.65 -3.52
CA PRO A 23 -10.29 -2.44 -4.90
C PRO A 23 -10.72 -3.73 -5.60
N SER A 24 -10.36 -4.91 -5.10
CA SER A 24 -10.76 -6.19 -5.69
C SER A 24 -12.27 -6.42 -5.67
N LYS A 25 -13.00 -5.64 -4.89
CA LYS A 25 -14.48 -5.71 -4.83
C LYS A 25 -15.15 -5.28 -6.12
N ALA A 26 -14.50 -4.37 -6.88
CA ALA A 26 -14.96 -3.88 -8.16
C ALA A 26 -14.40 -4.67 -9.36
N TYR A 27 -13.68 -5.76 -9.13
CA TYR A 27 -13.09 -6.54 -10.21
C TYR A 27 -14.14 -7.11 -11.17
N ASN A 28 -13.99 -6.80 -12.46
CA ASN A 28 -14.83 -7.30 -13.54
C ASN A 28 -14.12 -8.44 -14.32
N PRO A 29 -14.49 -9.72 -14.11
CA PRO A 29 -13.87 -10.85 -14.81
C PRO A 29 -14.16 -10.90 -16.30
N PHE A 30 -15.17 -10.15 -16.78
CA PHE A 30 -15.59 -10.13 -18.18
C PHE A 30 -14.98 -8.99 -18.98
N SER A 31 -14.18 -8.15 -18.35
CA SER A 31 -13.43 -7.07 -18.99
C SER A 31 -12.62 -7.62 -20.17
N GLN A 32 -12.56 -6.86 -21.28
CA GLN A 32 -11.73 -7.20 -22.43
C GLN A 32 -10.24 -7.27 -22.06
N ALA A 33 -9.80 -6.38 -21.15
CA ALA A 33 -8.43 -6.40 -20.64
C ALA A 33 -8.11 -7.72 -19.94
N VAL A 34 -9.03 -8.25 -19.13
CA VAL A 34 -8.88 -9.56 -18.50
C VAL A 34 -8.76 -10.68 -19.52
N ARG A 35 -9.64 -10.70 -20.54
CA ARG A 35 -9.61 -11.71 -21.60
C ARG A 35 -8.30 -11.67 -22.39
N LEU A 36 -7.86 -10.48 -22.79
CA LEU A 36 -6.62 -10.28 -23.54
C LEU A 36 -5.40 -10.76 -22.75
N ASN A 37 -5.26 -10.31 -21.50
CA ASN A 37 -4.12 -10.68 -20.69
C ASN A 37 -4.10 -12.18 -20.37
N ARG A 38 -5.26 -12.80 -20.14
CA ARG A 38 -5.36 -14.24 -19.99
C ARG A 38 -4.91 -14.99 -21.25
N SER A 39 -5.31 -14.53 -22.43
CA SER A 39 -4.87 -15.16 -23.70
C SER A 39 -3.35 -15.05 -23.90
N LYS A 40 -2.70 -14.12 -23.22
CA LYS A 40 -1.23 -13.95 -23.18
C LYS A 40 -0.55 -14.72 -22.02
N GLY A 41 -1.29 -15.55 -21.29
CA GLY A 41 -0.74 -16.40 -20.23
C GLY A 41 -0.75 -15.78 -18.83
N VAL A 42 -1.37 -14.61 -18.61
CA VAL A 42 -1.52 -14.05 -17.27
C VAL A 42 -2.57 -14.86 -16.49
N THR A 43 -2.15 -15.46 -15.39
CA THR A 43 -2.99 -16.37 -14.57
C THR A 43 -3.55 -15.72 -13.32
N SER A 44 -2.98 -14.61 -12.89
CA SER A 44 -3.42 -13.88 -11.69
C SER A 44 -3.04 -12.40 -11.76
N THR A 45 -3.71 -11.59 -10.94
CA THR A 45 -3.45 -10.15 -10.83
C THR A 45 -3.47 -9.71 -9.37
N VAL A 46 -2.72 -8.64 -9.08
CA VAL A 46 -2.81 -7.90 -7.82
C VAL A 46 -3.50 -6.57 -8.12
N HIS A 47 -4.54 -6.29 -7.36
CA HIS A 47 -5.26 -5.01 -7.42
C HIS A 47 -4.53 -3.99 -6.57
N ILE A 48 -4.18 -2.86 -7.19
CA ILE A 48 -3.43 -1.78 -6.57
C ILE A 48 -4.41 -0.68 -6.19
N PRO A 49 -4.57 -0.36 -4.89
CA PRO A 49 -5.43 0.72 -4.45
C PRO A 49 -4.80 2.08 -4.71
N GLY A 50 -5.66 3.08 -4.96
CA GLY A 50 -5.29 4.47 -5.17
C GLY A 50 -6.04 5.43 -4.25
N ALA A 51 -6.32 5.03 -2.99
CA ALA A 51 -6.96 5.92 -2.03
C ALA A 51 -6.08 7.15 -1.73
N SER A 52 -6.73 8.29 -1.50
CA SER A 52 -6.05 9.58 -1.27
C SER A 52 -5.56 9.79 0.16
N GLY A 53 -5.85 8.86 1.09
CA GLY A 53 -5.42 8.91 2.49
C GLY A 53 -3.93 8.58 2.70
N TYR A 54 -3.50 8.54 3.96
CA TYR A 54 -2.13 8.12 4.33
C TYR A 54 -1.80 6.71 3.84
N PHE A 55 -2.77 5.81 3.89
CA PHE A 55 -2.66 4.50 3.26
C PHE A 55 -3.48 4.49 1.98
N SER A 56 -2.91 3.89 0.94
CA SER A 56 -3.63 3.73 -0.33
C SER A 56 -4.69 2.63 -0.26
N GLY A 57 -4.51 1.64 0.61
CA GLY A 57 -5.44 0.54 0.82
C GLY A 57 -4.78 -0.83 0.83
N LEU A 58 -5.57 -1.86 0.56
CA LEU A 58 -5.15 -3.26 0.54
C LEU A 58 -4.74 -3.70 -0.86
N LEU A 59 -3.55 -4.26 -0.99
CA LEU A 59 -3.16 -5.05 -2.16
C LEU A 59 -3.90 -6.39 -2.09
N SER A 60 -4.73 -6.68 -3.08
CA SER A 60 -5.56 -7.88 -3.09
C SER A 60 -5.29 -8.73 -4.32
N HIS A 61 -5.16 -10.05 -4.12
CA HIS A 61 -4.87 -11.00 -5.18
C HIS A 61 -6.13 -11.67 -5.72
N THR A 62 -6.22 -11.78 -7.04
CA THR A 62 -7.29 -12.49 -7.74
C THR A 62 -6.71 -13.42 -8.81
N LYS A 63 -7.17 -14.68 -8.83
CA LYS A 63 -6.87 -15.59 -9.95
C LYS A 63 -7.75 -15.27 -11.15
N ILE A 64 -7.14 -15.17 -12.32
CA ILE A 64 -7.84 -14.93 -13.58
C ILE A 64 -8.36 -16.27 -14.11
N ASN A 65 -9.68 -16.49 -14.02
CA ASN A 65 -10.35 -17.69 -14.56
C ASN A 65 -11.57 -17.31 -15.43
N ASN A 66 -12.18 -18.32 -16.05
CA ASN A 66 -13.42 -18.14 -16.83
C ASN A 66 -14.64 -18.24 -15.93
N GLY A 67 -15.22 -17.12 -15.52
CA GLY A 67 -16.55 -17.13 -14.91
C GLY A 67 -16.70 -16.26 -13.67
N TRP A 68 -17.94 -16.21 -13.17
CA TRP A 68 -18.37 -15.40 -12.02
C TRP A 68 -17.82 -15.89 -10.68
N LYS A 69 -17.55 -17.19 -10.56
CA LYS A 69 -17.05 -17.79 -9.31
C LYS A 69 -15.55 -17.58 -9.19
N GLN A 70 -15.16 -16.36 -8.87
CA GLN A 70 -13.77 -16.05 -8.59
C GLN A 70 -13.45 -16.31 -7.12
N LYS A 71 -12.40 -17.08 -6.88
CA LYS A 71 -11.89 -17.28 -5.55
C LYS A 71 -10.99 -16.09 -5.20
N LYS A 72 -11.53 -15.10 -4.50
CA LYS A 72 -10.74 -14.04 -3.88
C LYS A 72 -9.83 -14.69 -2.84
N GLN A 73 -8.54 -14.38 -2.91
CA GLN A 73 -7.56 -14.96 -1.98
C GLN A 73 -7.28 -14.07 -0.76
N GLY A 74 -8.02 -12.94 -0.66
CA GLY A 74 -7.86 -11.99 0.42
C GLY A 74 -6.73 -10.97 0.19
N PRO A 75 -6.51 -10.05 1.14
CA PRO A 75 -5.46 -9.07 1.08
C PRO A 75 -4.08 -9.71 1.24
N LEU A 76 -3.10 -9.20 0.50
CA LEU A 76 -1.69 -9.60 0.56
C LEU A 76 -0.87 -8.66 1.44
N ALA A 77 -1.21 -7.37 1.45
CA ALA A 77 -0.44 -6.33 2.09
C ALA A 77 -1.28 -5.06 2.27
N VAL A 78 -0.81 -4.14 3.09
CA VAL A 78 -1.28 -2.74 3.15
C VAL A 78 -0.32 -1.88 2.35
N LEU A 79 -0.85 -1.02 1.47
CA LEU A 79 -0.06 -0.12 0.63
C LEU A 79 -0.08 1.30 1.18
N THR A 80 1.09 1.92 1.23
CA THR A 80 1.27 3.36 1.44
C THR A 80 2.33 3.92 0.50
N SER A 81 2.46 5.25 0.46
CA SER A 81 3.55 5.95 -0.21
C SER A 81 4.25 6.84 0.79
N TYR A 82 5.56 7.01 0.65
CA TYR A 82 6.35 7.88 1.51
C TYR A 82 7.10 8.93 0.70
N GLY A 83 7.10 10.18 1.18
CA GLY A 83 7.79 11.29 0.54
C GLY A 83 7.02 11.96 -0.61
N GLN A 84 5.76 11.61 -0.84
CA GLN A 84 4.92 12.19 -1.89
C GLN A 84 3.96 13.29 -1.40
N SER A 85 4.32 14.01 -0.36
CA SER A 85 3.62 15.22 0.12
C SER A 85 2.15 15.03 0.54
N ARG A 86 1.83 13.93 1.23
CA ARG A 86 0.50 13.75 1.85
C ARG A 86 0.40 14.37 3.25
N ALA A 87 1.56 14.62 3.85
CA ALA A 87 1.72 15.39 5.08
C ALA A 87 2.56 16.65 4.78
N ASP A 88 2.60 17.58 5.74
CA ASP A 88 3.40 18.82 5.61
C ASP A 88 4.89 18.54 5.43
N SER A 89 5.38 17.39 5.92
CA SER A 89 6.77 16.97 5.78
C SER A 89 6.94 15.45 5.93
N ARG A 90 8.08 14.92 5.44
CA ARG A 90 8.47 13.52 5.62
C ARG A 90 8.53 13.09 7.10
N ALA A 91 8.99 13.99 7.97
CA ALA A 91 9.05 13.72 9.40
C ALA A 91 7.65 13.63 10.01
N ALA A 92 6.75 14.52 9.63
CA ALA A 92 5.36 14.50 10.07
C ALA A 92 4.63 13.24 9.61
N GLU A 93 4.95 12.75 8.41
CA GLU A 93 4.37 11.52 7.87
C GLU A 93 4.72 10.28 8.71
N LEU A 94 6.00 10.12 9.10
CA LEU A 94 6.43 9.02 9.98
C LEU A 94 5.86 9.16 11.40
N GLN A 95 5.87 10.39 11.94
CA GLN A 95 5.31 10.64 13.27
C GLN A 95 3.82 10.30 13.31
N PHE A 96 3.07 10.74 12.31
CA PHE A 96 1.65 10.41 12.20
C PHE A 96 1.40 8.89 12.15
N MET A 97 2.21 8.16 11.38
CA MET A 97 2.06 6.69 11.31
C MET A 97 2.36 6.04 12.66
N SER A 98 3.39 6.51 13.38
CA SER A 98 3.73 6.02 14.71
C SER A 98 2.60 6.28 15.72
N ASP A 99 2.09 7.51 15.76
CA ASP A 99 0.97 7.89 16.65
C ASP A 99 -0.29 7.05 16.37
N LEU A 100 -0.58 6.80 15.09
CA LEU A 100 -1.70 5.95 14.67
C LEU A 100 -1.49 4.49 15.08
N PHE A 101 -0.27 3.96 14.96
CA PHE A 101 0.05 2.60 15.36
C PHE A 101 -0.07 2.42 16.89
N ASP A 102 0.41 3.37 17.66
CA ASP A 102 0.26 3.38 19.14
C ASP A 102 -1.21 3.44 19.54
N PHE A 103 -2.00 4.25 18.85
CA PHE A 103 -3.43 4.29 19.07
C PHE A 103 -4.09 2.94 18.80
N VAL A 104 -3.78 2.27 17.67
CA VAL A 104 -4.33 0.95 17.35
C VAL A 104 -3.89 -0.10 18.36
N ARG A 105 -2.63 -0.05 18.86
CA ARG A 105 -2.12 -0.95 19.90
C ARG A 105 -2.84 -0.76 21.24
N SER A 106 -3.18 0.47 21.60
CA SER A 106 -3.86 0.78 22.86
C SER A 106 -5.32 0.33 22.91
N ARG A 107 -5.92 -0.03 21.76
CA ARG A 107 -7.31 -0.49 21.69
C ARG A 107 -7.43 -2.01 21.88
N PRO A 108 -8.45 -2.47 22.62
CA PRO A 108 -8.71 -3.90 22.75
C PRO A 108 -9.06 -4.55 21.40
N GLU A 109 -8.73 -5.84 21.27
CA GLU A 109 -9.01 -6.64 20.06
C GLU A 109 -10.51 -7.00 19.87
N ASP A 110 -11.38 -6.55 20.75
CA ASP A 110 -12.77 -6.93 20.75
C ASP A 110 -13.48 -6.45 19.47
N LYS A 111 -13.83 -7.40 18.61
CA LYS A 111 -14.49 -7.16 17.32
C LYS A 111 -15.79 -6.36 17.45
N ALA A 112 -16.48 -6.46 18.58
CA ALA A 112 -17.73 -5.77 18.84
C ALA A 112 -17.56 -4.23 18.81
N ASN A 113 -16.40 -3.73 19.25
CA ASN A 113 -16.13 -2.28 19.29
C ASN A 113 -15.76 -1.71 17.89
N TYR A 114 -15.35 -2.56 16.92
CA TYR A 114 -15.01 -2.13 15.57
C TYR A 114 -16.21 -2.11 14.62
N GLU A 115 -17.32 -2.75 14.96
CA GLU A 115 -18.52 -2.80 14.12
C GLU A 115 -19.50 -1.63 14.39
N THR A 116 -19.43 -0.98 15.54
CA THR A 116 -20.43 -0.01 16.00
C THR A 116 -19.98 1.43 16.04
N ASP A 117 -18.68 1.72 16.12
CA ASP A 117 -18.19 3.09 16.26
C ASP A 117 -17.54 3.61 14.96
N ASN A 118 -18.16 4.59 14.33
CA ASN A 118 -17.50 5.46 13.37
C ASN A 118 -16.52 6.34 14.13
N ILE A 119 -15.27 5.86 14.29
CA ILE A 119 -14.25 6.61 14.97
C ILE A 119 -13.67 7.62 14.00
N GLN A 120 -13.96 8.87 14.25
CA GLN A 120 -13.34 10.00 13.58
C GLN A 120 -12.06 10.36 14.36
N PHE A 121 -10.92 10.13 13.74
CA PHE A 121 -9.64 10.62 14.20
C PHE A 121 -9.41 12.01 13.64
N PHE A 122 -9.38 13.00 14.48
CA PHE A 122 -9.00 14.36 14.14
C PHE A 122 -7.52 14.54 14.45
N PHE A 123 -6.67 14.50 13.41
CA PHE A 123 -5.27 14.89 13.54
C PHE A 123 -5.05 16.21 12.80
N GLY A 124 -4.77 17.26 13.56
CA GLY A 124 -4.37 18.57 13.06
C GLY A 124 -5.53 19.49 12.65
N THR A 125 -5.24 20.77 12.59
CA THR A 125 -6.21 21.87 12.48
C THR A 125 -6.78 22.12 11.08
N GLN A 126 -6.40 21.36 10.04
CA GLN A 126 -6.86 21.61 8.66
C GLN A 126 -7.19 20.40 7.80
N ASN A 127 -6.85 19.17 8.19
CA ASN A 127 -7.21 17.97 7.44
C ASN A 127 -7.68 16.87 8.40
N ASP A 128 -8.99 16.72 8.50
CA ASP A 128 -9.62 15.66 9.28
C ASP A 128 -9.42 14.31 8.57
N TYR A 129 -8.32 13.61 8.88
CA TYR A 129 -8.16 12.23 8.41
C TYR A 129 -9.10 11.33 9.19
N GLN A 130 -10.11 10.84 8.50
CA GLN A 130 -11.05 9.88 9.06
C GLN A 130 -10.54 8.47 8.82
N PHE A 131 -10.45 7.68 9.89
CA PHE A 131 -10.21 6.25 9.81
C PHE A 131 -11.49 5.52 10.18
N THR A 132 -11.89 4.60 9.32
CA THR A 132 -13.01 3.71 9.59
C THR A 132 -12.54 2.52 10.43
N ASN A 133 -13.49 1.81 11.07
CA ASN A 133 -13.16 0.57 11.78
C ASN A 133 -12.45 -0.46 10.88
N ARG A 134 -12.78 -0.48 9.60
CA ARG A 134 -12.12 -1.34 8.61
C ARG A 134 -10.66 -0.97 8.40
N ASP A 135 -10.35 0.32 8.41
CA ASP A 135 -8.97 0.81 8.30
C ASP A 135 -8.17 0.39 9.53
N LEU A 136 -8.73 0.55 10.74
CA LEU A 136 -8.08 0.14 11.97
C LEU A 136 -7.85 -1.38 12.03
N LEU A 137 -8.79 -2.20 11.53
CA LEU A 137 -8.60 -3.65 11.42
C LEU A 137 -7.47 -4.02 10.45
N ALA A 138 -7.34 -3.29 9.32
CA ALA A 138 -6.24 -3.52 8.38
C ALA A 138 -4.88 -3.17 9.01
N ILE A 139 -4.81 -2.04 9.73
CA ILE A 139 -3.60 -1.62 10.46
C ILE A 139 -3.27 -2.62 11.57
N ARG A 140 -4.25 -3.14 12.30
CA ARG A 140 -4.01 -4.16 13.32
C ARG A 140 -3.39 -5.43 12.74
N LYS A 141 -3.88 -5.90 11.58
CA LYS A 141 -3.28 -7.04 10.89
C LYS A 141 -1.84 -6.78 10.47
N LEU A 142 -1.53 -5.55 10.08
CA LEU A 142 -0.17 -5.11 9.79
C LEU A 142 0.70 -5.18 11.06
N LEU A 143 0.24 -4.61 12.18
CA LEU A 143 0.96 -4.61 13.46
C LEU A 143 1.15 -6.02 14.04
N ASN A 144 0.21 -6.93 13.80
CA ASN A 144 0.33 -8.35 14.15
C ASN A 144 1.21 -9.15 13.17
N ASN A 145 1.82 -8.50 12.17
CA ASN A 145 2.62 -9.17 11.14
C ASN A 145 1.85 -10.21 10.29
N GLU A 146 0.51 -10.14 10.26
CA GLU A 146 -0.33 -10.94 9.37
C GLU A 146 -0.27 -10.42 7.93
N LEU A 147 -0.11 -9.09 7.77
CA LEU A 147 0.07 -8.41 6.49
C LEU A 147 1.36 -7.58 6.55
N PRO A 148 2.21 -7.60 5.51
CA PRO A 148 3.32 -6.67 5.41
C PRO A 148 2.82 -5.26 5.01
N LEU A 149 3.63 -4.24 5.34
CA LEU A 149 3.51 -2.90 4.79
C LEU A 149 4.28 -2.84 3.47
N VAL A 150 3.61 -2.49 2.39
CA VAL A 150 4.26 -2.12 1.12
C VAL A 150 4.36 -0.62 1.06
N VAL A 151 5.57 -0.10 0.89
CA VAL A 151 5.82 1.34 0.81
C VAL A 151 6.37 1.68 -0.56
N ARG A 152 5.64 2.54 -1.29
CA ARG A 152 6.14 3.16 -2.51
C ARG A 152 7.08 4.28 -2.11
N VAL A 153 8.37 4.16 -2.45
CA VAL A 153 9.41 5.10 -2.06
C VAL A 153 10.53 5.09 -3.11
N ASN A 154 11.12 6.23 -3.44
CA ASN A 154 12.07 6.33 -4.53
C ASN A 154 13.48 6.77 -4.12
N LYS A 155 13.61 7.73 -3.18
CA LYS A 155 14.90 8.26 -2.74
C LYS A 155 15.64 7.33 -1.80
N ALA A 156 16.95 7.22 -1.96
CA ALA A 156 17.81 6.42 -1.09
C ALA A 156 17.68 6.79 0.40
N THR A 157 17.65 8.08 0.71
CA THR A 157 17.46 8.56 2.09
C THR A 157 16.09 8.18 2.67
N ASP A 158 15.05 8.26 1.85
CA ASP A 158 13.69 7.91 2.24
C ASP A 158 13.56 6.39 2.46
N ILE A 159 14.23 5.59 1.61
CA ILE A 159 14.33 4.13 1.79
C ILE A 159 14.93 3.78 3.15
N LEU A 160 16.05 4.40 3.52
CA LEU A 160 16.69 4.18 4.82
C LEU A 160 15.80 4.60 6.00
N ASN A 161 15.07 5.71 5.86
CA ASN A 161 14.15 6.17 6.90
C ASN A 161 12.98 5.20 7.10
N VAL A 162 12.41 4.70 6.00
CA VAL A 162 11.31 3.71 6.04
C VAL A 162 11.78 2.38 6.62
N ILE A 163 13.00 1.93 6.31
CA ILE A 163 13.59 0.72 6.91
C ILE A 163 13.73 0.87 8.43
N LYS A 164 14.31 1.99 8.89
CA LYS A 164 14.44 2.28 10.32
C LYS A 164 13.08 2.35 11.02
N PHE A 165 12.11 3.00 10.39
CA PHE A 165 10.74 3.08 10.90
C PHE A 165 10.12 1.68 11.04
N ALA A 166 10.18 0.86 10.00
CA ALA A 166 9.61 -0.48 10.04
C ALA A 166 10.27 -1.38 11.12
N ASP A 167 11.59 -1.25 11.31
CA ASP A 167 12.33 -1.93 12.36
C ASP A 167 11.88 -1.47 13.76
N SER A 168 11.77 -0.15 13.99
CA SER A 168 11.31 0.40 15.27
C SER A 168 9.88 0.01 15.62
N GLU A 169 9.00 -0.12 14.63
CA GLU A 169 7.61 -0.52 14.80
C GLU A 169 7.42 -2.05 14.85
N GLY A 170 8.45 -2.82 14.51
CA GLY A 170 8.44 -4.29 14.52
C GLY A 170 7.56 -4.90 13.41
N ILE A 171 7.42 -4.22 12.27
CA ILE A 171 6.54 -4.62 11.16
C ILE A 171 7.31 -5.14 9.95
N LYS A 172 6.69 -6.04 9.19
CA LYS A 172 7.25 -6.53 7.92
C LYS A 172 7.12 -5.46 6.84
N LEU A 173 8.24 -5.16 6.16
CA LEU A 173 8.34 -4.15 5.11
C LEU A 173 8.61 -4.78 3.74
N ILE A 174 7.99 -4.22 2.71
CA ILE A 174 8.32 -4.43 1.29
C ILE A 174 8.45 -3.05 0.64
N LEU A 175 9.55 -2.80 -0.04
CA LEU A 175 9.74 -1.57 -0.82
C LEU A 175 9.16 -1.76 -2.22
N TRP A 176 8.53 -0.72 -2.76
CA TRP A 176 8.01 -0.72 -4.12
C TRP A 176 8.49 0.50 -4.90
N GLU A 177 8.77 0.30 -6.21
CA GLU A 177 9.46 1.21 -7.12
C GLU A 177 10.95 1.36 -6.75
N ALA A 178 11.26 1.98 -5.62
CA ALA A 178 12.58 2.08 -5.02
C ALA A 178 13.69 2.45 -6.04
N ASN A 179 13.49 3.50 -6.83
CA ASN A 179 14.33 3.85 -7.98
C ASN A 179 15.81 4.06 -7.62
N GLU A 180 16.10 4.54 -6.41
CA GLU A 180 17.47 4.73 -5.90
C GLU A 180 17.94 3.58 -4.97
N ALA A 181 17.25 2.42 -4.97
CA ALA A 181 17.62 1.28 -4.11
C ALA A 181 19.07 0.80 -4.36
N HIS A 182 19.58 0.95 -5.57
CA HIS A 182 20.94 0.57 -5.92
C HIS A 182 22.01 1.35 -5.12
N MET A 183 21.69 2.56 -4.62
CA MET A 183 22.60 3.38 -3.81
C MET A 183 22.72 2.89 -2.35
N VAL A 184 21.75 2.11 -1.88
CA VAL A 184 21.63 1.62 -0.50
C VAL A 184 21.33 0.10 -0.46
N ALA A 185 21.81 -0.60 -1.48
CA ALA A 185 21.53 -2.03 -1.66
C ALA A 185 22.03 -2.89 -0.49
N ASP A 186 23.20 -2.56 0.06
CA ASP A 186 23.79 -3.26 1.19
C ASP A 186 22.94 -3.11 2.47
N GLU A 187 22.39 -1.92 2.71
CA GLU A 187 21.53 -1.63 3.84
C GLU A 187 20.19 -2.36 3.71
N ILE A 188 19.61 -2.39 2.49
CA ILE A 188 18.39 -3.14 2.19
C ILE A 188 18.62 -4.64 2.43
N ALA A 189 19.72 -5.17 1.90
CA ALA A 189 20.08 -6.58 2.07
C ALA A 189 20.31 -6.94 3.56
N LYS A 190 21.02 -6.08 4.30
CA LYS A 190 21.26 -6.25 5.74
C LYS A 190 19.96 -6.25 6.55
N ALA A 191 19.01 -5.41 6.17
CA ALA A 191 17.69 -5.35 6.81
C ALA A 191 16.77 -6.51 6.40
N GLY A 192 17.13 -7.30 5.39
CA GLY A 192 16.32 -8.42 4.89
C GLY A 192 15.01 -7.98 4.23
N VAL A 193 14.96 -6.75 3.73
CA VAL A 193 13.75 -6.16 3.14
C VAL A 193 13.64 -6.55 1.67
N SER A 194 12.44 -7.01 1.27
CA SER A 194 12.14 -7.34 -0.12
C SER A 194 11.85 -6.08 -0.93
N VAL A 195 12.26 -6.09 -2.21
CA VAL A 195 12.03 -4.97 -3.14
C VAL A 195 11.22 -5.45 -4.35
N VAL A 196 10.20 -4.69 -4.72
CA VAL A 196 9.44 -4.84 -5.96
C VAL A 196 9.83 -3.70 -6.88
N LEU A 197 10.56 -4.01 -7.94
CA LEU A 197 11.05 -3.03 -8.90
C LEU A 197 10.04 -2.80 -10.02
N ASP A 198 9.97 -1.57 -10.53
CA ASP A 198 9.26 -1.22 -11.75
C ASP A 198 10.27 -0.70 -12.81
N PRO A 199 10.89 -1.61 -13.57
CA PRO A 199 11.97 -1.24 -14.48
C PRO A 199 11.51 -0.37 -15.66
N LEU A 200 10.22 -0.35 -15.97
CA LEU A 200 9.69 0.49 -17.06
C LEU A 200 9.52 1.95 -16.65
N ASN A 201 9.34 2.20 -15.36
CA ASN A 201 9.19 3.54 -14.78
C ASN A 201 10.46 4.05 -14.10
N ASN A 202 11.57 3.30 -14.17
CA ASN A 202 12.85 3.70 -13.58
C ASN A 202 13.60 4.70 -14.47
N ILE A 203 12.94 5.82 -14.78
CA ILE A 203 13.46 6.92 -15.59
C ILE A 203 13.42 8.20 -14.74
N PRO A 204 14.47 9.02 -14.74
CA PRO A 204 14.48 10.31 -14.04
C PRO A 204 13.35 11.22 -14.54
N GLY A 205 12.22 11.26 -13.86
CA GLY A 205 11.04 12.06 -14.22
C GLY A 205 10.73 13.19 -13.25
N SER A 206 11.38 13.19 -12.08
CA SER A 206 11.15 14.17 -11.01
C SER A 206 12.40 14.32 -10.14
N PHE A 207 12.41 15.35 -9.26
CA PHE A 207 13.46 15.51 -8.25
C PHE A 207 13.56 14.31 -7.27
N ASP A 208 12.51 13.54 -7.11
CA ASP A 208 12.48 12.35 -6.25
C ASP A 208 13.05 11.09 -6.91
N SER A 209 13.38 11.16 -8.20
CA SER A 209 13.95 10.07 -8.98
C SER A 209 15.16 10.48 -9.82
N LEU A 210 15.89 11.52 -9.39
CA LEU A 210 17.04 12.05 -10.15
C LEU A 210 18.12 11.01 -10.42
N ASN A 211 18.35 10.10 -9.48
CA ASN A 211 19.35 9.06 -9.61
C ASN A 211 18.77 7.72 -10.09
N ALA A 212 17.52 7.74 -10.59
CA ALA A 212 16.97 6.55 -11.24
C ALA A 212 17.88 6.14 -12.41
N THR A 213 18.18 4.86 -12.51
CA THR A 213 19.06 4.32 -13.55
C THR A 213 18.49 3.02 -14.09
N MET A 214 18.68 2.81 -15.40
CA MET A 214 18.36 1.52 -16.03
C MET A 214 19.40 0.43 -15.70
N ARG A 215 20.50 0.78 -15.03
CA ARG A 215 21.50 -0.19 -14.55
C ARG A 215 21.04 -0.68 -13.17
N MET A 216 20.44 -1.82 -13.15
CA MET A 216 20.17 -2.61 -11.94
C MET A 216 21.20 -3.72 -11.82
#